data_a9d6b914c1dd4d1b78189b9d9172feed
#
_entry.id   a9d6b914c1dd4d1b78189b9d9172feed
#
_cell.length_a   1.000
_cell.length_b   1.000
_cell.length_c   1.000
_cell.angle_alpha   90.00
_cell.angle_beta   90.00
_cell.angle_gamma   90.00
#
_symmetry.space_group_name_H-M   'P 1'
#
loop_
_entity.id
_entity.type
_entity.pdbx_description
1 polymer ?
#
loop_
_entity_poly.entity_id
_entity_poly.type
_entity_poly.pdbx_seq_one_letter_code
_entity_poly.pdbx_strand_id
1 'polypeptide(L)'
;MDINSIINPKHTSPEAIKAWRDKFDNAVPYRHIVIENFFNEDVADKLYNNFPQIDTLNVKRKSLNENKSEDYHFDRWDPIFSEVREVIKSEEWCNIMTQLTGIDGLKTTMDALGSGVHQGQNGSYVDVHVDVNMNPQANLWRRINLLVYLNKNWQPEYGGDLEVWDKGMKKMYNKVSPTFNRALIFYTDDNSPHGYNKINVPEGESRKSFYTYFYTELGKDFKYRDSKFISRPDDSKARKLATTTKETLKIKGKQFLKALGIRSLDFQDKNK
;
A
#
# COMPACT_ATOMS: atom_id res chain seq x y z
N MET A 1 -6.07 -20.62 11.70
CA MET A 1 -4.85 -20.16 12.43
C MET A 1 -5.32 -19.09 13.38
N ASP A 2 -4.91 -19.13 14.64
CA ASP A 2 -5.30 -18.10 15.63
C ASP A 2 -4.72 -16.73 15.22
N ILE A 3 -5.56 -15.72 15.13
CA ILE A 3 -5.16 -14.37 14.75
C ILE A 3 -4.13 -13.81 15.73
N ASN A 4 -4.25 -14.13 17.02
CA ASN A 4 -3.36 -13.66 18.08
C ASN A 4 -1.98 -14.34 18.03
N SER A 5 -1.78 -15.36 17.19
CA SER A 5 -0.45 -15.90 16.92
C SER A 5 0.39 -15.00 16.01
N ILE A 6 -0.24 -14.11 15.27
CA ILE A 6 0.41 -13.21 14.30
C ILE A 6 0.24 -11.75 14.70
N ILE A 7 -1.00 -11.31 14.92
CA ILE A 7 -1.31 -9.92 15.31
C ILE A 7 -1.15 -9.77 16.82
N ASN A 8 -0.55 -8.67 17.24
CA ASN A 8 -0.40 -8.39 18.66
C ASN A 8 -1.80 -8.30 19.33
N PRO A 9 -2.08 -9.12 20.35
CA PRO A 9 -3.40 -9.19 21.00
C PRO A 9 -3.92 -7.86 21.55
N LYS A 10 -3.03 -6.90 21.81
CA LYS A 10 -3.42 -5.54 22.20
C LYS A 10 -4.26 -4.82 21.15
N HIS A 11 -4.26 -5.28 19.89
CA HIS A 11 -4.96 -4.65 18.78
C HIS A 11 -6.24 -5.38 18.40
N THR A 12 -6.52 -6.55 18.97
CA THR A 12 -7.68 -7.38 18.62
C THR A 12 -8.81 -7.33 19.66
N SER A 13 -8.61 -6.65 20.79
CA SER A 13 -9.69 -6.48 21.77
C SER A 13 -10.77 -5.51 21.28
N PRO A 14 -12.04 -5.71 21.69
CA PRO A 14 -13.15 -4.81 21.32
C PRO A 14 -12.87 -3.35 21.66
N GLU A 15 -12.24 -3.08 22.80
CA GLU A 15 -11.88 -1.74 23.27
C GLU A 15 -10.83 -1.10 22.35
N ALA A 16 -9.81 -1.87 21.95
CA ALA A 16 -8.78 -1.41 21.05
C ALA A 16 -9.38 -1.10 19.66
N ILE A 17 -10.21 -1.99 19.14
CA ILE A 17 -10.86 -1.81 17.83
C ILE A 17 -11.74 -0.55 17.85
N LYS A 18 -12.50 -0.31 18.91
CA LYS A 18 -13.30 0.92 19.07
C LYS A 18 -12.42 2.16 19.11
N ALA A 19 -11.34 2.14 19.90
CA ALA A 19 -10.40 3.26 19.96
C ALA A 19 -9.71 3.54 18.61
N TRP A 20 -9.39 2.48 17.86
CA TRP A 20 -8.85 2.60 16.51
C TRP A 20 -9.87 3.15 15.53
N ARG A 21 -11.14 2.73 15.63
CA ARG A 21 -12.24 3.27 14.84
C ARG A 21 -12.39 4.76 15.02
N ASP A 22 -12.43 5.23 16.25
CA ASP A 22 -12.58 6.65 16.56
C ASP A 22 -11.41 7.47 15.97
N LYS A 23 -10.18 6.97 16.08
CA LYS A 23 -8.99 7.61 15.48
C LYS A 23 -9.05 7.62 13.97
N PHE A 24 -9.44 6.49 13.35
CA PHE A 24 -9.52 6.33 11.90
C PHE A 24 -10.54 7.30 11.28
N ASP A 25 -11.74 7.37 11.87
CA ASP A 25 -12.82 8.22 11.34
C ASP A 25 -12.55 9.73 11.51
N ASN A 26 -11.79 10.13 12.54
CA ASN A 26 -11.44 11.54 12.80
C ASN A 26 -10.12 11.97 12.15
N ALA A 27 -9.41 11.09 11.49
CA ALA A 27 -8.14 11.45 10.85
C ALA A 27 -8.34 12.34 9.62
N VAL A 28 -7.46 13.33 9.48
CA VAL A 28 -7.45 14.27 8.36
C VAL A 28 -6.15 14.13 7.58
N PRO A 29 -6.14 14.33 6.27
CA PRO A 29 -7.21 14.84 5.38
C PRO A 29 -8.17 13.75 4.89
N TYR A 30 -7.89 12.51 5.14
CA TYR A 30 -8.73 11.33 4.88
C TYR A 30 -8.54 10.31 5.99
N ARG A 31 -9.44 9.35 6.09
CA ARG A 31 -9.43 8.33 7.13
C ARG A 31 -8.16 7.48 7.06
N HIS A 32 -7.37 7.50 8.12
CA HIS A 32 -6.17 6.66 8.29
C HIS A 32 -5.82 6.48 9.75
N ILE A 33 -5.00 5.48 10.05
CA ILE A 33 -4.49 5.24 11.39
C ILE A 33 -3.11 4.60 11.33
N VAL A 34 -2.25 4.98 12.28
CA VAL A 34 -0.94 4.38 12.52
C VAL A 34 -1.02 3.53 13.78
N ILE A 35 -0.56 2.29 13.71
CA ILE A 35 -0.55 1.32 14.81
C ILE A 35 0.88 0.85 15.01
N GLU A 36 1.41 1.07 16.21
CA GLU A 36 2.74 0.60 16.61
C GLU A 36 2.67 -0.85 17.09
N ASN A 37 3.78 -1.60 16.92
CA ASN A 37 3.88 -3.00 17.35
C ASN A 37 2.72 -3.86 16.83
N PHE A 38 2.46 -3.76 15.53
CA PHE A 38 1.30 -4.36 14.88
C PHE A 38 1.28 -5.88 14.95
N PHE A 39 2.37 -6.52 14.56
CA PHE A 39 2.57 -7.95 14.74
C PHE A 39 3.13 -8.25 16.14
N ASN A 40 3.02 -9.51 16.57
CA ASN A 40 3.84 -10.01 17.67
C ASN A 40 5.31 -9.76 17.36
N GLU A 41 6.12 -9.47 18.36
CA GLU A 41 7.52 -9.07 18.19
C GLU A 41 8.33 -10.16 17.47
N ASP A 42 8.15 -11.42 17.86
CA ASP A 42 8.82 -12.58 17.24
C ASP A 42 8.42 -12.79 15.78
N VAL A 43 7.17 -12.51 15.43
CA VAL A 43 6.68 -12.54 14.05
C VAL A 43 7.31 -11.42 13.22
N ALA A 44 7.31 -10.19 13.74
CA ALA A 44 7.93 -9.06 13.08
C ALA A 44 9.44 -9.29 12.87
N ASP A 45 10.10 -9.87 13.86
CA ASP A 45 11.52 -10.22 13.79
C ASP A 45 11.81 -11.30 12.75
N LYS A 46 10.99 -12.34 12.69
CA LYS A 46 11.12 -13.38 11.65
C LYS A 46 10.91 -12.80 10.25
N LEU A 47 9.89 -11.97 10.05
CA LEU A 47 9.65 -11.28 8.78
C LEU A 47 10.84 -10.39 8.37
N TYR A 48 11.42 -9.64 9.31
CA TYR A 48 12.57 -8.79 9.05
C TYR A 48 13.81 -9.60 8.68
N ASN A 49 14.13 -10.63 9.46
CA ASN A 49 15.34 -11.44 9.30
C ASN A 49 15.30 -12.31 8.01
N ASN A 50 14.11 -12.70 7.58
CA ASN A 50 13.89 -13.53 6.38
C ASN A 50 13.33 -12.73 5.21
N PHE A 51 13.40 -11.39 5.25
CA PHE A 51 12.89 -10.58 4.16
C PHE A 51 13.64 -10.89 2.86
N PRO A 52 12.94 -11.14 1.74
CA PRO A 52 13.60 -11.55 0.50
C PRO A 52 14.60 -10.50 0.02
N GLN A 53 15.68 -10.96 -0.60
CA GLN A 53 16.67 -10.06 -1.20
C GLN A 53 16.05 -9.28 -2.36
N ILE A 54 16.38 -7.99 -2.48
CA ILE A 54 15.72 -7.08 -3.43
C ILE A 54 15.87 -7.50 -4.89
N ASP A 55 16.97 -8.13 -5.24
CA ASP A 55 17.25 -8.62 -6.60
C ASP A 55 16.46 -9.86 -6.98
N THR A 56 15.97 -10.61 -5.98
CA THR A 56 15.09 -11.78 -6.16
C THR A 56 13.63 -11.43 -6.36
N LEU A 57 13.22 -10.18 -6.10
CA LEU A 57 11.85 -9.74 -6.30
C LEU A 57 11.53 -9.61 -7.79
N ASN A 58 10.40 -10.19 -8.22
CA ASN A 58 10.07 -10.35 -9.64
C ASN A 58 9.71 -9.04 -10.34
N VAL A 59 9.08 -8.09 -9.63
CA VAL A 59 8.57 -6.87 -10.25
C VAL A 59 9.45 -5.69 -9.90
N LYS A 60 10.10 -5.11 -10.92
CA LYS A 60 10.90 -3.89 -10.81
C LYS A 60 10.13 -2.73 -11.42
N ARG A 61 9.64 -1.84 -10.59
CA ARG A 61 8.95 -0.62 -11.04
C ARG A 61 9.94 0.51 -11.17
N LYS A 62 10.33 0.83 -12.40
CA LYS A 62 11.23 1.94 -12.70
C LYS A 62 10.63 2.85 -13.75
N SER A 63 10.23 4.04 -13.36
CA SER A 63 9.60 5.03 -14.23
C SER A 63 9.93 6.46 -13.77
N LEU A 64 9.39 7.46 -14.46
CA LEU A 64 9.48 8.86 -14.04
C LEU A 64 8.97 9.09 -12.60
N ASN A 65 7.95 8.34 -12.16
CA ASN A 65 7.23 8.62 -10.93
C ASN A 65 7.43 7.55 -9.84
N GLU A 66 8.15 6.49 -10.12
CA GLU A 66 8.43 5.45 -9.13
C GLU A 66 9.72 4.69 -9.43
N ASN A 67 10.39 4.28 -8.37
CA ASN A 67 11.53 3.38 -8.39
C ASN A 67 11.45 2.48 -7.16
N LYS A 68 10.89 1.27 -7.30
CA LYS A 68 10.74 0.28 -6.24
C LYS A 68 10.73 -1.14 -6.80
N SER A 69 10.91 -2.12 -5.93
CA SER A 69 10.69 -3.54 -6.23
C SER A 69 9.50 -4.06 -5.42
N GLU A 70 8.78 -5.03 -5.98
CA GLU A 70 7.65 -5.69 -5.31
C GLU A 70 7.54 -7.15 -5.72
N ASP A 71 6.94 -7.97 -4.88
CA ASP A 71 6.63 -9.35 -5.20
C ASP A 71 5.48 -9.86 -4.30
N TYR A 72 4.80 -10.92 -4.74
CA TYR A 72 3.65 -11.53 -4.07
C TYR A 72 3.71 -13.07 -4.01
N HIS A 73 4.81 -13.67 -4.45
CA HIS A 73 5.02 -15.12 -4.48
C HIS A 73 5.53 -15.62 -3.13
N PHE A 74 4.64 -15.64 -2.14
CA PHE A 74 4.97 -15.99 -0.75
C PHE A 74 5.47 -17.42 -0.56
N ASP A 75 5.10 -18.33 -1.46
CA ASP A 75 5.54 -19.73 -1.49
C ASP A 75 7.04 -19.91 -1.74
N ARG A 76 7.72 -18.88 -2.20
CA ARG A 76 9.15 -18.87 -2.49
C ARG A 76 10.02 -18.42 -1.33
N TRP A 77 9.41 -17.94 -0.23
CA TRP A 77 10.09 -17.35 0.90
C TRP A 77 9.91 -18.16 2.17
N ASP A 78 10.44 -17.67 3.27
CA ASP A 78 10.22 -18.26 4.59
C ASP A 78 8.71 -18.44 4.86
N PRO A 79 8.29 -19.59 5.42
CA PRO A 79 6.87 -19.87 5.70
C PRO A 79 6.14 -18.78 6.46
N ILE A 80 6.85 -17.98 7.28
CA ILE A 80 6.24 -16.90 8.06
C ILE A 80 5.48 -15.90 7.18
N PHE A 81 5.94 -15.64 5.94
CA PHE A 81 5.24 -14.76 5.00
C PHE A 81 3.89 -15.31 4.59
N SER A 82 3.81 -16.61 4.33
CA SER A 82 2.55 -17.30 4.02
C SER A 82 1.62 -17.34 5.23
N GLU A 83 2.15 -17.62 6.43
CA GLU A 83 1.38 -17.63 7.68
C GLU A 83 0.75 -16.27 7.97
N VAL A 84 1.54 -15.20 7.87
CA VAL A 84 1.04 -13.81 8.03
C VAL A 84 -0.04 -13.51 6.98
N ARG A 85 0.17 -13.85 5.71
CA ARG A 85 -0.82 -13.64 4.66
C ARG A 85 -2.13 -14.37 4.96
N GLU A 86 -2.08 -15.63 5.41
CA GLU A 86 -3.29 -16.41 5.71
C GLU A 86 -4.09 -15.79 6.87
N VAL A 87 -3.42 -15.28 7.92
CA VAL A 87 -4.09 -14.57 9.02
C VAL A 87 -4.71 -13.26 8.53
N ILE A 88 -3.96 -12.43 7.81
CA ILE A 88 -4.44 -11.13 7.29
C ILE A 88 -5.62 -11.31 6.31
N LYS A 89 -5.72 -12.44 5.64
CA LYS A 89 -6.82 -12.78 4.72
C LYS A 89 -7.98 -13.47 5.39
N SER A 90 -7.83 -13.92 6.62
CA SER A 90 -8.89 -14.65 7.32
C SER A 90 -10.17 -13.82 7.44
N GLU A 91 -11.30 -14.52 7.49
CA GLU A 91 -12.60 -13.88 7.73
C GLU A 91 -12.60 -13.13 9.07
N GLU A 92 -11.94 -13.70 10.08
CA GLU A 92 -11.79 -13.07 11.39
C GLU A 92 -11.11 -11.71 11.31
N TRP A 93 -9.95 -11.62 10.59
CA TRP A 93 -9.28 -10.34 10.41
C TRP A 93 -10.09 -9.37 9.55
N CYS A 94 -10.72 -9.85 8.47
CA CYS A 94 -11.61 -9.03 7.66
C CYS A 94 -12.78 -8.44 8.47
N ASN A 95 -13.32 -9.20 9.44
CA ASN A 95 -14.35 -8.73 10.37
C ASN A 95 -13.82 -7.66 11.34
N ILE A 96 -12.59 -7.81 11.84
CA ILE A 96 -11.93 -6.77 12.65
C ILE A 96 -11.72 -5.51 11.80
N MET A 97 -11.24 -5.66 10.57
CA MET A 97 -11.07 -4.52 9.66
C MET A 97 -12.40 -3.84 9.33
N THR A 98 -13.49 -4.59 9.20
CA THR A 98 -14.85 -4.06 9.05
C THR A 98 -15.25 -3.22 10.26
N GLN A 99 -15.04 -3.72 11.47
CA GLN A 99 -15.33 -2.98 12.70
C GLN A 99 -14.47 -1.72 12.84
N LEU A 100 -13.16 -1.84 12.56
CA LEU A 100 -12.21 -0.73 12.63
C LEU A 100 -12.52 0.37 11.60
N THR A 101 -12.90 0.01 10.38
CA THR A 101 -13.07 0.98 9.28
C THR A 101 -14.51 1.40 9.05
N GLY A 102 -15.49 0.62 9.54
CA GLY A 102 -16.92 0.78 9.27
C GLY A 102 -17.31 0.51 7.83
N ILE A 103 -16.55 -0.27 7.14
CA ILE A 103 -16.83 -0.66 5.76
C ILE A 103 -17.24 -2.13 5.77
N ASP A 104 -18.50 -2.37 5.48
CA ASP A 104 -19.05 -3.73 5.49
C ASP A 104 -18.55 -4.59 4.33
N GLY A 105 -18.42 -5.89 4.59
CA GLY A 105 -18.08 -6.88 3.58
C GLY A 105 -16.65 -6.78 3.05
N LEU A 106 -15.70 -6.32 3.86
CA LEU A 106 -14.29 -6.31 3.48
C LEU A 106 -13.77 -7.72 3.26
N LYS A 107 -13.00 -7.89 2.20
CA LYS A 107 -12.30 -9.12 1.81
C LYS A 107 -10.97 -8.79 1.14
N THR A 108 -10.10 -9.78 1.07
CA THR A 108 -8.82 -9.70 0.33
C THR A 108 -8.82 -10.67 -0.84
N THR A 109 -7.83 -10.58 -1.72
CA THR A 109 -7.64 -11.47 -2.86
C THR A 109 -6.29 -12.21 -2.77
N MET A 110 -6.12 -13.27 -3.56
CA MET A 110 -4.89 -14.10 -3.57
C MET A 110 -3.86 -13.65 -4.59
N ASP A 111 -4.24 -12.74 -5.48
CA ASP A 111 -3.38 -12.23 -6.55
C ASP A 111 -2.41 -11.15 -6.04
N ALA A 112 -1.59 -10.65 -6.94
CA ALA A 112 -0.65 -9.56 -6.67
C ALA A 112 -1.31 -8.26 -6.20
N LEU A 113 -2.60 -8.09 -6.43
CA LEU A 113 -3.38 -6.97 -5.91
C LEU A 113 -4.01 -7.30 -4.55
N GLY A 114 -3.78 -8.50 -4.01
CA GLY A 114 -4.20 -8.89 -2.65
C GLY A 114 -3.17 -8.50 -1.61
N SER A 115 -2.02 -9.15 -1.63
CA SER A 115 -0.93 -8.93 -0.66
C SER A 115 0.43 -9.13 -1.32
N GLY A 116 1.47 -8.54 -0.74
CA GLY A 116 2.83 -8.69 -1.20
C GLY A 116 3.83 -7.95 -0.32
N VAL A 117 5.05 -7.89 -0.81
CA VAL A 117 6.10 -7.07 -0.21
C VAL A 117 6.55 -5.97 -1.17
N HIS A 118 6.90 -4.82 -0.60
CA HIS A 118 7.62 -3.77 -1.30
C HIS A 118 9.02 -3.62 -0.71
N GLN A 119 9.98 -3.38 -1.57
CA GLN A 119 11.34 -3.05 -1.15
C GLN A 119 11.93 -1.95 -2.02
N GLY A 120 12.62 -1.01 -1.37
CA GLY A 120 13.33 0.08 -2.02
C GLY A 120 14.73 0.21 -1.48
N GLN A 121 15.74 0.17 -2.35
CA GLN A 121 17.13 0.48 -1.99
C GLN A 121 17.42 1.97 -2.17
N ASN A 122 18.65 2.40 -1.88
CA ASN A 122 19.06 3.79 -2.04
C ASN A 122 18.59 4.38 -3.37
N GLY A 123 17.98 5.56 -3.30
CA GLY A 123 17.41 6.23 -4.47
C GLY A 123 16.00 5.78 -4.87
N SER A 124 15.37 4.86 -4.16
CA SER A 124 13.97 4.47 -4.39
C SER A 124 13.00 5.56 -3.95
N TYR A 125 11.87 5.67 -4.65
CA TYR A 125 10.78 6.60 -4.37
C TYR A 125 9.48 6.14 -5.03
N VAL A 126 8.38 6.66 -4.53
CA VAL A 126 7.08 6.63 -5.21
C VAL A 126 6.48 8.02 -5.09
N ASP A 127 6.32 8.71 -6.22
CA ASP A 127 5.70 10.03 -6.24
C ASP A 127 4.28 9.98 -5.67
N VAL A 128 3.79 11.11 -5.22
CA VAL A 128 2.42 11.19 -4.71
C VAL A 128 1.45 10.74 -5.78
N HIS A 129 0.54 9.86 -5.39
CA HIS A 129 -0.46 9.28 -6.28
C HIS A 129 -1.73 8.94 -5.51
N VAL A 130 -2.80 8.71 -6.25
CA VAL A 130 -3.97 7.99 -5.78
C VAL A 130 -3.98 6.61 -6.41
N ASP A 131 -4.32 5.61 -5.63
CA ASP A 131 -4.34 4.21 -6.07
C ASP A 131 -5.45 3.94 -7.10
N VAL A 132 -5.25 2.93 -7.95
CA VAL A 132 -6.36 2.34 -8.71
C VAL A 132 -7.42 1.82 -7.74
N ASN A 133 -8.68 2.09 -8.05
CA ASN A 133 -9.78 1.78 -7.14
C ASN A 133 -10.45 0.41 -7.39
N MET A 134 -9.86 -0.45 -8.20
CA MET A 134 -10.44 -1.73 -8.57
C MET A 134 -9.39 -2.82 -8.70
N ASN A 135 -9.71 -4.03 -8.26
CA ASN A 135 -9.04 -5.24 -8.71
C ASN A 135 -9.78 -5.78 -9.96
N PRO A 136 -9.19 -5.70 -11.16
CA PRO A 136 -9.88 -6.09 -12.38
C PRO A 136 -10.05 -7.60 -12.54
N GLN A 137 -9.19 -8.41 -11.88
CA GLN A 137 -9.27 -9.87 -11.94
C GLN A 137 -10.42 -10.39 -11.07
N ALA A 138 -10.50 -9.86 -9.85
CA ALA A 138 -11.55 -10.24 -8.90
C ALA A 138 -12.86 -9.46 -9.09
N ASN A 139 -12.88 -8.40 -9.90
CA ASN A 139 -14.01 -7.49 -10.08
C ASN A 139 -14.48 -6.86 -8.76
N LEU A 140 -13.54 -6.40 -7.94
CA LEU A 140 -13.78 -5.86 -6.60
C LEU A 140 -13.31 -4.42 -6.47
N TRP A 141 -14.02 -3.64 -5.64
CA TRP A 141 -13.70 -2.25 -5.33
C TRP A 141 -12.69 -2.14 -4.20
N ARG A 142 -11.51 -1.54 -4.47
CA ARG A 142 -10.50 -1.28 -3.43
C ARG A 142 -10.98 -0.21 -2.45
N ARG A 143 -10.91 -0.53 -1.16
CA ARG A 143 -11.38 0.34 -0.10
C ARG A 143 -10.29 0.73 0.89
N ILE A 144 -9.44 -0.20 1.26
CA ILE A 144 -8.43 -0.01 2.31
C ILE A 144 -7.08 -0.53 1.84
N ASN A 145 -6.05 0.18 2.23
CA ASN A 145 -4.66 -0.24 2.12
C ASN A 145 -4.09 -0.41 3.53
N LEU A 146 -3.47 -1.55 3.78
CA LEU A 146 -2.68 -1.85 4.97
C LEU A 146 -1.22 -1.97 4.54
N LEU A 147 -0.35 -1.17 5.13
CA LEU A 147 1.11 -1.29 5.01
C LEU A 147 1.68 -1.60 6.38
N VAL A 148 2.57 -2.59 6.48
CA VAL A 148 3.35 -2.84 7.70
C VAL A 148 4.82 -2.70 7.37
N TYR A 149 5.47 -1.76 8.02
CA TYR A 149 6.88 -1.46 7.81
C TYR A 149 7.77 -2.38 8.67
N LEU A 150 8.88 -2.81 8.08
CA LEU A 150 9.79 -3.77 8.68
C LEU A 150 11.23 -3.25 8.59
N ASN A 151 11.51 -2.08 9.19
CA ASN A 151 12.83 -1.44 9.12
C ASN A 151 13.33 -1.11 10.52
N LYS A 152 14.24 -1.95 11.03
CA LYS A 152 14.94 -1.69 12.29
C LYS A 152 15.90 -0.51 12.13
N ASN A 153 16.06 0.28 13.19
CA ASN A 153 17.02 1.39 13.25
C ASN A 153 16.87 2.41 12.12
N TRP A 154 15.64 2.61 11.59
CA TRP A 154 15.38 3.58 10.54
C TRP A 154 15.67 5.00 11.04
N GLN A 155 16.56 5.71 10.37
CA GLN A 155 16.95 7.06 10.74
C GLN A 155 16.12 8.09 9.98
N PRO A 156 15.79 9.24 10.59
CA PRO A 156 15.03 10.31 9.92
C PRO A 156 15.68 10.80 8.63
N GLU A 157 17.01 10.87 8.57
CA GLU A 157 17.78 11.29 7.41
C GLU A 157 17.74 10.34 6.24
N TYR A 158 17.28 9.09 6.44
CA TYR A 158 17.04 8.15 5.34
C TYR A 158 15.81 8.56 4.50
N GLY A 159 14.93 9.40 5.03
CA GLY A 159 13.69 9.79 4.38
C GLY A 159 12.72 8.63 4.20
N GLY A 160 11.95 8.64 3.12
CA GLY A 160 11.04 7.53 2.82
C GLY A 160 9.77 7.48 3.67
N ASP A 161 9.51 8.51 4.47
CA ASP A 161 8.24 8.69 5.18
C ASP A 161 7.09 8.69 4.17
N LEU A 162 6.03 7.96 4.49
CA LEU A 162 4.83 8.05 3.66
C LEU A 162 4.13 9.38 3.95
N GLU A 163 4.04 10.20 2.93
CA GLU A 163 3.38 11.51 2.95
C GLU A 163 1.88 11.34 2.77
N VAL A 164 1.11 12.05 3.58
CA VAL A 164 -0.36 12.11 3.54
C VAL A 164 -0.77 13.54 3.15
N TRP A 165 -1.34 13.68 1.94
CA TRP A 165 -1.67 14.97 1.37
C TRP A 165 -3.17 15.20 1.25
N ASP A 166 -3.62 16.47 1.26
CA ASP A 166 -4.97 16.81 0.87
C ASP A 166 -5.19 16.61 -0.64
N LYS A 167 -6.44 16.42 -1.06
CA LYS A 167 -6.83 16.21 -2.46
C LYS A 167 -6.28 17.29 -3.41
N GLY A 168 -6.16 18.52 -2.93
CA GLY A 168 -5.69 19.65 -3.72
C GLY A 168 -4.18 19.78 -3.78
N MET A 169 -3.42 18.93 -3.10
CA MET A 169 -1.97 19.03 -2.97
C MET A 169 -1.51 20.39 -2.41
N LYS A 170 -2.31 21.01 -1.55
CA LYS A 170 -1.99 22.30 -0.94
C LYS A 170 -1.25 22.15 0.38
N LYS A 171 -1.58 21.09 1.12
CA LYS A 171 -1.02 20.82 2.44
C LYS A 171 -0.71 19.35 2.61
N MET A 172 0.51 19.07 3.05
CA MET A 172 0.87 17.77 3.61
C MET A 172 0.46 17.76 5.08
N TYR A 173 -0.40 16.83 5.45
CA TYR A 173 -0.96 16.75 6.81
C TYR A 173 -0.14 15.86 7.74
N ASN A 174 0.45 14.81 7.20
CA ASN A 174 1.20 13.85 8.01
C ASN A 174 2.35 13.23 7.23
N LYS A 175 3.35 12.77 7.97
CA LYS A 175 4.45 11.90 7.51
C LYS A 175 4.50 10.68 8.41
N VAL A 176 4.40 9.51 7.83
CA VAL A 176 4.48 8.24 8.57
C VAL A 176 5.83 7.60 8.28
N SER A 177 6.72 7.66 9.29
CA SER A 177 8.04 7.05 9.18
C SER A 177 7.92 5.53 9.05
N PRO A 178 8.68 4.88 8.16
CA PRO A 178 8.57 3.46 7.89
C PRO A 178 9.35 2.61 8.91
N THR A 179 9.17 2.89 10.20
CA THR A 179 9.87 2.20 11.30
C THR A 179 9.39 0.77 11.48
N PHE A 180 10.17 -0.01 12.24
CA PHE A 180 9.93 -1.42 12.47
C PHE A 180 8.58 -1.69 13.15
N ASN A 181 7.85 -2.68 12.63
CA ASN A 181 6.57 -3.18 13.14
C ASN A 181 5.48 -2.10 13.29
N ARG A 182 5.54 -1.07 12.44
CA ARG A 182 4.52 -0.01 12.34
C ARG A 182 3.57 -0.30 11.20
N ALA A 183 2.29 -0.36 11.50
CA ALA A 183 1.25 -0.44 10.47
C ALA A 183 0.64 0.92 10.17
N LEU A 184 0.31 1.14 8.90
CA LEU A 184 -0.52 2.24 8.42
C LEU A 184 -1.71 1.64 7.70
N ILE A 185 -2.91 1.94 8.17
CA ILE A 185 -4.18 1.58 7.54
C ILE A 185 -4.81 2.85 7.03
N PHE A 186 -5.19 2.92 5.75
CA PHE A 186 -5.82 4.10 5.20
C PHE A 186 -6.87 3.78 4.13
N TYR A 187 -7.86 4.66 4.06
CA TYR A 187 -8.92 4.61 3.06
C TYR A 187 -8.39 5.04 1.69
N THR A 188 -8.75 4.30 0.65
CA THR A 188 -8.29 4.58 -0.72
C THR A 188 -9.43 5.09 -1.58
N ASP A 189 -9.37 6.38 -1.91
CA ASP A 189 -10.28 7.06 -2.83
C ASP A 189 -9.57 8.18 -3.61
N ASP A 190 -10.32 9.05 -4.26
CA ASP A 190 -9.79 10.21 -4.99
C ASP A 190 -9.21 11.29 -4.07
N ASN A 191 -9.46 11.18 -2.76
CA ASN A 191 -9.05 12.15 -1.77
C ASN A 191 -7.89 11.66 -0.90
N SER A 192 -7.27 10.54 -1.28
CA SER A 192 -6.18 9.92 -0.52
C SER A 192 -4.82 9.95 -1.25
N PRO A 193 -4.31 11.13 -1.64
CA PRO A 193 -2.99 11.24 -2.23
C PRO A 193 -1.91 10.89 -1.21
N HIS A 194 -1.04 9.98 -1.59
CA HIS A 194 0.08 9.53 -0.77
C HIS A 194 1.28 9.13 -1.63
N GLY A 195 2.45 9.10 -1.02
CA GLY A 195 3.70 8.74 -1.70
C GLY A 195 4.86 8.89 -0.74
N TYR A 196 6.08 8.65 -1.21
CA TYR A 196 7.28 8.95 -0.43
C TYR A 196 8.40 9.47 -1.32
N ASN A 197 9.19 10.37 -0.76
CA ASN A 197 10.34 10.95 -1.42
C ASN A 197 11.50 9.96 -1.53
N LYS A 198 12.45 10.29 -2.38
CA LYS A 198 13.67 9.53 -2.60
C LYS A 198 14.37 9.25 -1.28
N ILE A 199 14.61 7.96 -1.01
CA ILE A 199 15.35 7.52 0.17
C ILE A 199 16.86 7.61 -0.05
N ASN A 200 17.57 7.84 1.06
CA ASN A 200 19.03 7.88 1.10
C ASN A 200 19.52 6.96 2.21
N VAL A 201 19.63 5.68 1.90
CA VAL A 201 20.04 4.63 2.84
C VAL A 201 21.45 4.15 2.53
N PRO A 202 22.22 3.68 3.53
CA PRO A 202 23.50 3.03 3.32
C PRO A 202 23.42 1.83 2.38
N GLU A 203 24.57 1.43 1.84
CA GLU A 203 24.68 0.19 1.07
C GLU A 203 24.27 -1.02 1.94
N GLY A 204 23.51 -1.94 1.36
CA GLY A 204 22.94 -3.09 2.07
C GLY A 204 21.62 -2.81 2.79
N GLU A 205 21.29 -1.55 3.04
CA GLU A 205 20.02 -1.18 3.67
C GLU A 205 18.91 -0.97 2.62
N SER A 206 17.68 -1.21 3.06
CA SER A 206 16.50 -1.02 2.19
C SER A 206 15.24 -0.73 3.00
N ARG A 207 14.31 0.00 2.39
CA ARG A 207 12.98 0.26 2.92
C ARG A 207 12.07 -0.93 2.59
N LYS A 208 11.68 -1.68 3.61
CA LYS A 208 10.89 -2.91 3.53
C LYS A 208 9.48 -2.67 4.04
N SER A 209 8.49 -3.21 3.36
CA SER A 209 7.11 -3.25 3.86
C SER A 209 6.35 -4.46 3.32
N PHE A 210 5.47 -5.00 4.15
CA PHE A 210 4.40 -5.91 3.76
C PHE A 210 3.16 -5.07 3.44
N TYR A 211 2.39 -5.42 2.41
CA TYR A 211 1.15 -4.73 2.07
C TYR A 211 -0.02 -5.70 1.87
N THR A 212 -1.22 -5.23 2.16
CA THR A 212 -2.48 -5.90 1.83
C THR A 212 -3.54 -4.88 1.46
N TYR A 213 -4.31 -5.20 0.42
CA TYR A 213 -5.44 -4.41 -0.01
C TYR A 213 -6.75 -5.11 0.38
N PHE A 214 -7.71 -4.32 0.88
CA PHE A 214 -9.04 -4.80 1.20
C PHE A 214 -10.06 -4.21 0.23
N TYR A 215 -11.01 -5.03 -0.13
CA TYR A 215 -11.98 -4.79 -1.18
C TYR A 215 -13.39 -5.05 -0.68
N THR A 216 -14.37 -4.45 -1.38
CA THR A 216 -15.79 -4.79 -1.28
C THR A 216 -16.31 -5.18 -2.66
N GLU A 217 -17.52 -5.73 -2.74
CA GLU A 217 -18.22 -5.84 -4.01
C GLU A 217 -18.41 -4.47 -4.67
N LEU A 218 -18.55 -4.45 -6.00
CA LEU A 218 -18.85 -3.21 -6.73
C LEU A 218 -20.25 -2.73 -6.34
N GLY A 219 -20.34 -1.55 -5.74
CA GLY A 219 -21.64 -0.91 -5.47
C GLY A 219 -22.23 -0.27 -6.73
N LYS A 220 -23.53 0.10 -6.67
CA LYS A 220 -24.23 0.78 -7.76
C LYS A 220 -23.55 2.09 -8.18
N ASP A 221 -22.90 2.77 -7.25
CA ASP A 221 -22.20 4.05 -7.47
C ASP A 221 -20.74 3.88 -7.88
N PHE A 222 -20.29 2.65 -8.11
CA PHE A 222 -18.91 2.40 -8.51
C PHE A 222 -18.60 3.05 -9.85
N LYS A 223 -17.52 3.84 -9.87
CA LYS A 223 -16.92 4.39 -11.10
C LYS A 223 -15.45 4.01 -11.13
N TYR A 224 -15.04 3.29 -12.16
CA TYR A 224 -13.64 2.93 -12.33
C TYR A 224 -12.74 4.16 -12.42
N ARG A 225 -11.66 4.12 -11.66
CA ARG A 225 -10.57 5.09 -11.70
C ARG A 225 -9.23 4.36 -11.67
N ASP A 226 -8.37 4.75 -12.59
CA ASP A 226 -6.98 4.29 -12.62
C ASP A 226 -6.13 5.00 -11.57
N SER A 227 -4.96 4.43 -11.24
CA SER A 227 -3.94 5.13 -10.47
C SER A 227 -3.51 6.41 -11.19
N LYS A 228 -3.25 7.46 -10.43
CA LYS A 228 -2.84 8.75 -11.01
C LYS A 228 -1.73 9.36 -10.16
N PHE A 229 -0.59 9.62 -10.78
CA PHE A 229 0.48 10.39 -10.17
C PHE A 229 0.16 11.89 -10.15
N ILE A 230 0.54 12.56 -9.09
CA ILE A 230 0.27 13.97 -8.83
C ILE A 230 1.58 14.63 -8.41
N SER A 231 1.94 15.74 -9.08
CA SER A 231 3.15 16.48 -8.74
C SER A 231 3.03 17.20 -7.39
N ARG A 232 4.12 17.22 -6.64
CA ARG A 232 4.20 18.01 -5.40
C ARG A 232 4.26 19.51 -5.70
N PRO A 233 3.88 20.38 -4.75
CA PRO A 233 3.95 21.84 -4.92
C PRO A 233 5.36 22.34 -5.21
N ASP A 234 6.39 21.71 -4.66
CA ASP A 234 7.80 22.06 -4.78
C ASP A 234 8.52 21.38 -5.96
N ASP A 235 7.85 20.49 -6.70
CA ASP A 235 8.41 19.91 -7.93
C ASP A 235 8.73 21.02 -8.94
N SER A 236 9.85 20.83 -9.69
CA SER A 236 10.21 21.75 -10.77
C SER A 236 9.12 21.81 -11.85
N LYS A 237 9.03 22.94 -12.55
CA LYS A 237 8.07 23.12 -13.67
C LYS A 237 8.23 22.02 -14.72
N ALA A 238 9.46 21.63 -15.02
CA ALA A 238 9.75 20.56 -16.00
C ALA A 238 9.19 19.19 -15.50
N ARG A 239 9.38 18.87 -14.21
CA ARG A 239 8.83 17.62 -13.63
C ARG A 239 7.31 17.62 -13.62
N LYS A 240 6.69 18.73 -13.22
CA LYS A 240 5.21 18.90 -13.26
C LYS A 240 4.67 18.66 -14.68
N LEU A 241 5.29 19.28 -15.68
CA LEU A 241 4.91 19.09 -17.07
C LEU A 241 5.08 17.64 -17.52
N ALA A 242 6.22 17.01 -17.22
CA ALA A 242 6.49 15.64 -17.58
C ALA A 242 5.49 14.65 -16.95
N THR A 243 5.19 14.79 -15.65
CA THR A 243 4.18 13.97 -14.96
C THR A 243 2.80 14.16 -15.58
N THR A 244 2.37 15.42 -15.78
CA THR A 244 1.06 15.73 -16.38
C THR A 244 0.92 15.17 -17.79
N THR A 245 1.96 15.31 -18.61
CA THR A 245 1.99 14.77 -19.99
C THR A 245 1.88 13.25 -19.99
N LYS A 246 2.68 12.57 -19.15
CA LYS A 246 2.64 11.11 -19.00
C LYS A 246 1.25 10.62 -18.59
N GLU A 247 0.65 11.23 -17.57
CA GLU A 247 -0.69 10.84 -17.10
C GLU A 247 -1.77 11.11 -18.16
N THR A 248 -1.68 12.23 -18.89
CA THR A 248 -2.62 12.55 -19.99
C THR A 248 -2.51 11.52 -21.13
N LEU A 249 -1.29 11.16 -21.53
CA LEU A 249 -1.07 10.15 -22.57
C LEU A 249 -1.57 8.77 -22.14
N LYS A 250 -1.34 8.38 -20.87
CA LYS A 250 -1.86 7.14 -20.30
C LYS A 250 -3.39 7.06 -20.40
N ILE A 251 -4.08 8.13 -19.99
CA ILE A 251 -5.54 8.21 -20.03
C ILE A 251 -6.05 8.13 -21.47
N LYS A 252 -5.48 8.93 -22.38
CA LYS A 252 -5.88 8.93 -23.81
C LYS A 252 -5.62 7.57 -24.46
N GLY A 253 -4.47 6.94 -24.17
CA GLY A 253 -4.15 5.60 -24.68
C GLY A 253 -5.16 4.54 -24.25
N LYS A 254 -5.54 4.54 -22.95
CA LYS A 254 -6.58 3.63 -22.45
C LYS A 254 -7.97 3.88 -23.05
N GLN A 255 -8.34 5.15 -23.21
CA GLN A 255 -9.61 5.51 -23.89
C GLN A 255 -9.62 5.03 -25.33
N PHE A 256 -8.52 5.18 -26.06
CA PHE A 256 -8.38 4.71 -27.43
C PHE A 256 -8.49 3.18 -27.53
N LEU A 257 -7.77 2.43 -26.68
CA LEU A 257 -7.87 0.98 -26.63
C LEU A 257 -9.29 0.50 -26.32
N LYS A 258 -9.95 1.17 -25.37
CA LYS A 258 -11.36 0.89 -25.04
C LYS A 258 -12.29 1.14 -26.23
N ALA A 259 -12.07 2.21 -26.99
CA ALA A 259 -12.84 2.52 -28.20
C ALA A 259 -12.67 1.45 -29.31
N LEU A 260 -11.51 0.79 -29.35
CA LEU A 260 -11.23 -0.35 -30.24
C LEU A 260 -11.75 -1.70 -29.70
N GLY A 261 -12.46 -1.72 -28.57
CA GLY A 261 -12.94 -2.96 -27.94
C GLY A 261 -11.84 -3.78 -27.28
N ILE A 262 -10.61 -3.27 -27.24
CA ILE A 262 -9.50 -3.93 -26.59
C ILE A 262 -9.60 -3.63 -25.09
N ARG A 263 -9.91 -4.63 -24.27
CA ARG A 263 -9.73 -4.52 -22.82
C ARG A 263 -8.23 -4.36 -22.57
N SER A 264 -7.81 -3.20 -22.10
CA SER A 264 -6.44 -3.05 -21.59
C SER A 264 -6.32 -3.97 -20.39
N LEU A 265 -5.71 -5.12 -20.58
CA LEU A 265 -5.19 -5.95 -19.51
C LEU A 265 -4.01 -5.18 -18.92
N ASP A 266 -4.33 -4.18 -18.12
CA ASP A 266 -3.35 -3.50 -17.31
C ASP A 266 -2.99 -4.38 -16.14
N PHE A 267 -1.72 -4.68 -16.15
CA PHE A 267 -0.93 -5.20 -15.04
C PHE A 267 -0.92 -6.69 -14.82
N GLN A 268 0.21 -7.27 -15.15
CA GLN A 268 0.92 -8.35 -14.49
C GLN A 268 1.13 -9.67 -15.24
N ASP A 269 0.75 -9.83 -16.48
CA ASP A 269 1.10 -11.04 -17.23
C ASP A 269 2.19 -10.81 -18.30
N LYS A 270 3.22 -10.00 -18.01
CA LYS A 270 4.41 -9.94 -18.87
C LYS A 270 5.52 -10.89 -18.45
N ASN A 271 5.28 -11.76 -17.47
CA ASN A 271 6.23 -12.80 -17.07
C ASN A 271 5.49 -14.14 -16.82
N LYS A 272 4.83 -14.66 -17.86
CA LYS A 272 4.66 -16.09 -18.01
C LYS A 272 5.78 -16.63 -18.85
#